data_4b7227851ef61ec97e67548de91c1a67
#
_entry.id   4b7227851ef61ec97e67548de91c1a67
#
_cell.length_a   1.000
_cell.length_b   1.000
_cell.length_c   1.000
_cell.angle_alpha   90.00
_cell.angle_beta   90.00
_cell.angle_gamma   90.00
#
_symmetry.space_group_name_H-M   'P 1'
#
loop_
_entity.id
_entity.type
_entity.pdbx_description
1 polymer ?
#
loop_
_entity_poly.entity_id
_entity_poly.type
_entity_poly.pdbx_seq_one_letter_code
_entity_poly.pdbx_strand_id
1 'polypeptide(L)'
;LYKDRQENAAVHQLFKVQHRAEDMEAELLAIVDNGGRVQTILIEHPVYGEIQTYLKLTCRRDVQHFLQQVASCAFRPLSELTDGVHYHLIQADSQQDLDYVEAALRDLGFLQE
;
A
#
# COMPACT_ATOMS: atom_id res chain seq x y z
N LEU A 1 -4.57 9.98 -30.38
CA LEU A 1 -4.46 9.76 -29.84
C LEU A 1 -4.19 9.52 -29.11
N TYR A 2 -3.91 9.52 -28.68
CA TYR A 2 -3.67 9.13 -27.77
C TYR A 2 -4.27 9.33 -27.02
N LYS A 3 -4.82 9.81 -26.97
CA LYS A 3 -5.46 9.98 -26.19
C LYS A 3 -6.06 9.29 -25.64
N ASP A 4 -6.23 8.84 -25.92
CA ASP A 4 -6.75 7.95 -25.39
C ASP A 4 -6.22 7.44 -24.31
N ARG A 5 -5.31 7.60 -24.09
CA ARG A 5 -4.76 7.24 -23.05
C ARG A 5 -5.14 7.84 -21.90
N GLN A 6 -5.65 8.90 -21.97
CA GLN A 6 -6.04 9.44 -20.87
C GLN A 6 -7.21 8.90 -20.37
N GLU A 7 -7.94 8.35 -21.20
CA GLU A 7 -9.05 7.71 -20.70
C GLU A 7 -8.63 6.52 -20.09
N ASN A 8 -7.47 6.14 -20.31
CA ASN A 8 -6.92 5.05 -19.58
C ASN A 8 -6.34 5.55 -18.31
N ALA A 9 -6.93 6.62 -17.80
CA ALA A 9 -6.50 7.15 -16.55
C ALA A 9 -6.54 6.08 -15.48
N ALA A 10 -5.55 6.07 -14.63
CA ALA A 10 -5.46 5.07 -13.59
C ALA A 10 -6.61 5.20 -12.60
N VAL A 11 -7.00 4.08 -12.03
CA VAL A 11 -8.02 4.05 -10.98
C VAL A 11 -7.34 3.96 -9.63
N HIS A 12 -8.01 4.40 -8.60
CA HIS A 12 -7.47 4.41 -7.25
C HIS A 12 -8.46 3.80 -6.28
N GLN A 13 -7.95 3.22 -5.21
CA GLN A 13 -8.80 2.74 -4.13
C GLN A 13 -8.02 2.80 -2.83
N LEU A 14 -8.71 3.15 -1.75
CA LEU A 14 -8.11 3.19 -0.43
C LEU A 14 -8.43 1.86 0.26
N PHE A 15 -7.38 1.17 0.70
CA PHE A 15 -7.55 -0.10 1.41
C PHE A 15 -7.14 0.08 2.86
N LYS A 16 -7.98 -0.40 3.77
CA LYS A 16 -7.66 -0.43 5.19
C LYS A 16 -7.11 -1.81 5.52
N VAL A 17 -5.91 -1.85 6.08
CA VAL A 17 -5.24 -3.12 6.36
C VAL A 17 -4.71 -3.12 7.78
N GLN A 18 -4.47 -4.32 8.31
CA GLN A 18 -3.82 -4.48 9.60
C GLN A 18 -2.90 -5.69 9.54
N HIS A 19 -1.65 -5.49 9.93
CA HIS A 19 -0.69 -6.57 10.02
C HIS A 19 0.47 -6.12 10.89
N ARG A 20 1.34 -7.05 11.26
CA ARG A 20 2.53 -6.72 12.02
C ARG A 20 3.61 -6.19 11.11
N ALA A 21 4.61 -5.53 11.69
CA ALA A 21 5.72 -4.98 10.91
C ALA A 21 6.45 -6.06 10.12
N GLU A 22 6.54 -7.27 10.66
CA GLU A 22 7.22 -8.36 9.96
C GLU A 22 6.45 -8.85 8.73
N ASP A 23 5.19 -8.47 8.58
CA ASP A 23 4.37 -8.83 7.43
C ASP A 23 4.40 -7.75 6.34
N MET A 24 5.18 -6.70 6.53
CA MET A 24 5.20 -5.58 5.60
C MET A 24 5.61 -6.01 4.20
N GLU A 25 6.61 -6.87 4.10
CA GLU A 25 7.06 -7.35 2.78
C GLU A 25 5.95 -8.09 2.07
N ALA A 26 5.26 -9.00 2.77
CA ALA A 26 4.19 -9.78 2.16
C ALA A 26 3.07 -8.87 1.65
N GLU A 27 2.72 -7.86 2.44
CA GLU A 27 1.67 -6.92 2.04
C GLU A 27 2.06 -6.15 0.79
N LEU A 28 3.23 -5.54 0.80
CA LEU A 28 3.63 -4.66 -0.29
C LEU A 28 3.86 -5.45 -1.58
N LEU A 29 4.43 -6.66 -1.48
CA LEU A 29 4.63 -7.48 -2.66
C LEU A 29 3.29 -7.96 -3.23
N ALA A 30 2.33 -8.29 -2.36
CA ALA A 30 1.00 -8.69 -2.84
C ALA A 30 0.37 -7.58 -3.67
N ILE A 31 0.59 -6.32 -3.27
CA ILE A 31 0.02 -5.19 -4.00
C ILE A 31 0.71 -5.02 -5.36
N VAL A 32 2.03 -4.92 -5.37
CA VAL A 32 2.73 -4.60 -6.62
C VAL A 32 2.73 -5.79 -7.59
N ASP A 33 2.74 -7.02 -7.10
CA ASP A 33 2.72 -8.20 -7.97
C ASP A 33 1.37 -8.35 -8.67
N ASN A 34 0.33 -7.72 -8.16
CA ASN A 34 -1.01 -7.78 -8.75
C ASN A 34 -1.37 -6.52 -9.51
N GLY A 35 -0.38 -5.71 -9.85
CA GLY A 35 -0.61 -4.53 -10.68
C GLY A 35 -0.91 -3.26 -9.92
N GLY A 36 -0.85 -3.29 -8.58
CA GLY A 36 -1.07 -2.10 -7.77
C GLY A 36 0.19 -1.29 -7.59
N ARG A 37 0.01 0.01 -7.41
CA ARG A 37 1.10 0.91 -7.08
C ARG A 37 0.73 1.59 -5.76
N VAL A 38 1.61 1.49 -4.77
CA VAL A 38 1.34 2.05 -3.45
C VAL A 38 1.70 3.53 -3.51
N GLN A 39 0.70 4.38 -3.37
CA GLN A 39 0.91 5.83 -3.42
C GLN A 39 1.24 6.39 -2.05
N THR A 40 0.53 5.97 -1.02
CA THR A 40 0.67 6.55 0.31
C THR A 40 0.51 5.52 1.39
N ILE A 41 0.92 5.89 2.59
CA ILE A 41 0.47 5.24 3.81
C ILE A 41 -0.20 6.31 4.66
N LEU A 42 -1.33 5.96 5.28
CA LEU A 42 -2.10 6.86 6.13
C LEU A 42 -2.49 6.11 7.39
N ILE A 43 -2.31 6.76 8.53
CA ILE A 43 -2.82 6.22 9.80
C ILE A 43 -3.71 7.27 10.46
N GLU A 44 -4.60 6.80 11.35
CA GLU A 44 -5.44 7.68 12.13
C GLU A 44 -4.95 7.65 13.56
N HIS A 45 -4.19 8.65 13.93
CA HIS A 45 -3.61 8.72 15.27
C HIS A 45 -4.63 9.35 16.22
N PRO A 46 -4.83 8.78 17.40
CA PRO A 46 -5.88 9.27 18.31
C PRO A 46 -5.66 10.70 18.79
N VAL A 47 -4.43 11.19 18.78
CA VAL A 47 -4.13 12.53 19.24
C VAL A 47 -3.90 13.47 18.07
N TYR A 48 -3.10 13.06 17.09
CA TYR A 48 -2.70 13.94 16.00
C TYR A 48 -3.60 13.87 14.76
N GLY A 49 -4.56 12.93 14.75
CA GLY A 49 -5.44 12.79 13.61
C GLY A 49 -4.76 12.03 12.47
N GLU A 50 -5.11 12.36 11.24
CA GLU A 50 -4.55 11.68 10.10
C GLU A 50 -3.10 12.05 9.89
N ILE A 51 -2.25 11.03 9.75
CA ILE A 51 -0.86 11.20 9.38
C ILE A 51 -0.66 10.45 8.09
N GLN A 52 -0.21 11.14 7.05
CA GLN A 52 -0.10 10.57 5.73
C GLN A 52 1.25 10.92 5.12
N THR A 53 1.84 9.98 4.41
CA THR A 53 3.07 10.25 3.65
C THR A 53 3.05 9.47 2.35
N TYR A 54 3.81 9.94 1.36
CA TYR A 54 3.86 9.30 0.05
C TYR A 54 4.97 8.25 0.03
N LEU A 55 4.68 7.10 -0.57
CA LEU A 55 5.65 6.03 -0.69
C LEU A 55 6.12 5.81 -2.12
N LYS A 56 5.20 5.85 -3.07
CA LYS A 56 5.49 5.70 -4.50
C LYS A 56 6.18 4.38 -4.80
N LEU A 57 5.61 3.29 -4.35
CA LEU A 57 6.14 1.96 -4.61
C LEU A 57 5.39 1.36 -5.80
N THR A 58 6.07 1.15 -6.91
CA THR A 58 5.43 0.74 -8.16
C THR A 58 5.84 -0.64 -8.65
N CYS A 59 6.86 -1.25 -8.06
CA CYS A 59 7.34 -2.55 -8.49
C CYS A 59 8.08 -3.23 -7.36
N ARG A 60 8.46 -4.48 -7.58
CA ARG A 60 9.20 -5.25 -6.58
C ARG A 60 10.49 -4.57 -6.15
N ARG A 61 11.20 -3.98 -7.09
CA ARG A 61 12.46 -3.32 -6.77
C ARG A 61 12.24 -2.17 -5.80
N ASP A 62 11.17 -1.39 -6.01
CA ASP A 62 10.84 -0.29 -5.11
C ASP A 62 10.55 -0.81 -3.72
N VAL A 63 9.81 -1.91 -3.64
CA VAL A 63 9.47 -2.52 -2.34
C VAL A 63 10.73 -2.99 -1.63
N GLN A 64 11.62 -3.69 -2.34
CA GLN A 64 12.85 -4.19 -1.73
C GLN A 64 13.72 -3.04 -1.23
N HIS A 65 13.83 -1.98 -2.02
CA HIS A 65 14.62 -0.82 -1.64
C HIS A 65 14.03 -0.15 -0.40
N PHE A 66 12.70 -0.01 -0.37
CA PHE A 66 12.00 0.56 0.78
C PHE A 66 12.24 -0.27 2.03
N LEU A 67 12.15 -1.61 1.92
CA LEU A 67 12.35 -2.49 3.06
C LEU A 67 13.78 -2.41 3.59
N GLN A 68 14.76 -2.24 2.69
CA GLN A 68 16.13 -2.06 3.12
C GLN A 68 16.29 -0.77 3.90
N GLN A 69 15.64 0.29 3.47
CA GLN A 69 15.70 1.55 4.20
C GLN A 69 15.07 1.44 5.57
N VAL A 70 13.92 0.75 5.67
CA VAL A 70 13.26 0.53 6.95
C VAL A 70 14.16 -0.28 7.88
N ALA A 71 14.78 -1.35 7.35
CA ALA A 71 15.61 -2.22 8.16
C ALA A 71 16.88 -1.52 8.68
N SER A 72 17.37 -0.54 7.93
CA SER A 72 18.59 0.18 8.32
C SER A 72 18.30 1.36 9.25
N CYS A 73 17.02 1.62 9.51
CA CYS A 73 16.61 2.78 10.30
C CYS A 73 16.30 2.36 11.73
N ALA A 74 16.65 3.20 12.69
CA ALA A 74 16.35 2.92 14.09
C ALA A 74 14.90 3.19 14.45
N PHE A 75 14.12 3.84 13.54
CA PHE A 75 12.76 4.21 13.82
C PHE A 75 11.80 3.09 13.42
N ARG A 76 10.67 3.03 14.09
CA ARG A 76 9.66 2.02 13.79
C ARG A 76 8.82 2.45 12.59
N PRO A 77 8.24 1.49 11.87
CA PRO A 77 7.29 1.83 10.80
C PRO A 77 6.12 2.64 11.33
N LEU A 78 5.60 3.52 10.48
CA LEU A 78 4.50 4.40 10.85
C LEU A 78 3.29 3.62 11.35
N SER A 79 3.00 2.48 10.74
CA SER A 79 1.83 1.68 11.11
C SER A 79 1.88 1.14 12.54
N GLU A 80 3.05 1.08 13.16
CA GLU A 80 3.12 0.61 14.53
C GLU A 80 2.52 1.60 15.52
N LEU A 81 2.31 2.85 15.12
CA LEU A 81 1.66 3.82 15.97
C LEU A 81 0.17 3.51 16.19
N THR A 82 -0.40 2.65 15.35
CA THR A 82 -1.81 2.29 15.43
C THR A 82 -2.00 0.77 15.44
N ASP A 83 -1.08 0.05 16.07
CA ASP A 83 -1.14 -1.40 16.21
C ASP A 83 -1.25 -2.12 14.87
N GLY A 84 -0.57 -1.59 13.87
CA GLY A 84 -0.55 -2.19 12.54
C GLY A 84 -1.71 -1.79 11.65
N VAL A 85 -2.67 -1.02 12.14
CA VAL A 85 -3.81 -0.58 11.34
C VAL A 85 -3.39 0.64 10.51
N HIS A 86 -3.54 0.54 9.22
CA HIS A 86 -3.20 1.67 8.34
C HIS A 86 -3.96 1.56 7.03
N TYR A 87 -3.89 2.62 6.24
CA TYR A 87 -4.53 2.66 4.94
C TYR A 87 -3.48 2.88 3.88
N HIS A 88 -3.68 2.27 2.72
CA HIS A 88 -2.87 2.55 1.54
C HIS A 88 -3.79 3.02 0.42
N LEU A 89 -3.42 4.12 -0.22
CA LEU A 89 -4.05 4.51 -1.47
C LEU A 89 -3.31 3.77 -2.57
N ILE A 90 -4.03 2.91 -3.27
CA ILE A 90 -3.46 2.05 -4.30
C ILE A 90 -3.96 2.53 -5.66
N GLN A 91 -3.03 2.72 -6.59
CA GLN A 91 -3.33 3.07 -7.95
C GLN A 91 -3.09 1.86 -8.84
N ALA A 92 -3.92 1.68 -9.85
CA ALA A 92 -3.73 0.60 -10.82
C ALA A 92 -4.25 1.07 -12.17
N ASP A 93 -3.92 0.33 -13.21
CA ASP A 93 -4.35 0.68 -14.57
C ASP A 93 -5.80 0.30 -14.84
N SER A 94 -6.36 -0.61 -14.03
CA SER A 94 -7.74 -1.06 -14.23
C SER A 94 -8.36 -1.45 -12.91
N GLN A 95 -9.69 -1.47 -12.89
CA GLN A 95 -10.41 -1.95 -11.71
C GLN A 95 -10.13 -3.43 -11.47
N GLN A 96 -9.91 -4.20 -12.53
CA GLN A 96 -9.60 -5.62 -12.39
C GLN A 96 -8.32 -5.81 -11.58
N ASP A 97 -7.30 -4.97 -11.82
CA ASP A 97 -6.07 -5.06 -11.05
C ASP A 97 -6.32 -4.73 -9.58
N LEU A 98 -7.17 -3.74 -9.30
CA LEU A 98 -7.52 -3.44 -7.92
C LEU A 98 -8.25 -4.60 -7.27
N ASP A 99 -9.09 -5.30 -8.02
CA ASP A 99 -9.79 -6.48 -7.50
C ASP A 99 -8.80 -7.59 -7.18
N TYR A 100 -7.75 -7.78 -7.98
CA TYR A 100 -6.72 -8.76 -7.69
C TYR A 100 -5.93 -8.37 -6.43
N VAL A 101 -5.64 -7.10 -6.27
CA VAL A 101 -4.96 -6.61 -5.06
C VAL A 101 -5.82 -6.89 -3.84
N GLU A 102 -7.12 -6.58 -3.93
CA GLU A 102 -8.03 -6.80 -2.82
C GLU A 102 -8.08 -8.28 -2.44
N ALA A 103 -8.19 -9.16 -3.43
CA ALA A 103 -8.24 -10.59 -3.18
C ALA A 103 -6.95 -11.09 -2.52
N ALA A 104 -5.80 -10.59 -2.96
CA ALA A 104 -4.52 -10.99 -2.39
C ALA A 104 -4.40 -10.55 -0.93
N LEU A 105 -4.82 -9.31 -0.63
CA LEU A 105 -4.78 -8.81 0.74
C LEU A 105 -5.75 -9.57 1.64
N ARG A 106 -6.92 -9.94 1.10
CA ARG A 106 -7.89 -10.71 1.87
C ARG A 106 -7.36 -12.11 2.16
N ASP A 107 -6.70 -12.74 1.18
CA ASP A 107 -6.15 -14.07 1.34
C ASP A 107 -5.05 -14.09 2.40
N LEU A 108 -4.30 -13.00 2.53
CA LEU A 108 -3.26 -12.90 3.56
C LEU A 108 -3.86 -12.56 4.94
N GLY A 109 -5.13 -12.21 4.98
CA GLY A 109 -5.78 -11.87 6.25
C GLY A 109 -5.50 -10.45 6.70
N PHE A 110 -4.99 -9.60 5.83
CA PHE A 110 -4.61 -8.23 6.21
C PHE A 110 -5.74 -7.22 6.00
N LEU A 111 -6.70 -7.55 5.14
CA LEU A 111 -7.73 -6.59 4.77
C LEU A 111 -8.74 -6.40 5.91
N GLN A 112 -8.99 -5.14 6.27
CA GLN A 112 -9.98 -4.79 7.27
C GLN A 112 -11.23 -4.30 6.57
N GLU A 113 -12.37 -4.77 7.00
CA GLU A 113 -13.64 -4.42 6.35
C GLU A 113 -14.40 -3.33 7.10
#